data_f3b468191e2331202893e7e2b8bcf8d8
#
_entry.id   f3b468191e2331202893e7e2b8bcf8d8
#
_cell.length_a   1.000
_cell.length_b   1.000
_cell.length_c   1.000
_cell.angle_alpha   90.00
_cell.angle_beta   90.00
_cell.angle_gamma   90.00
#
_symmetry.space_group_name_H-M   'P 1'
#
loop_
_entity.id
_entity.type
_entity.pdbx_description
1 polymer ?
#
loop_
_entity_poly.entity_id
_entity_poly.type
_entity_poly.pdbx_seq_one_letter_code
_entity_poly.pdbx_strand_id
1 'polypeptide(L)'
;MNKIGVHALTFIGDIENHSIENCLSRVANIGYDVMELPLLNPDALDTNFVSKIYEKFNIEPTVSLGLSFKTDISSEDQDRVNAGRELLFKALQKTIDVGSSNLCGVIHSSLQKNDAPKTKRGYENSLSVIRDLAEEANKN
;
A
#
# COMPACT_ATOMS: atom_id res chain seq x y z
N MET A 1 12.13 -5.86 -22.34
CA MET A 1 12.97 -5.93 -21.11
C MET A 1 12.04 -5.83 -19.92
N ASN A 2 12.27 -6.54 -18.82
CA ASN A 2 11.45 -6.40 -17.63
C ASN A 2 11.74 -5.06 -16.97
N LYS A 3 10.69 -4.40 -16.45
CA LYS A 3 10.82 -3.18 -15.67
C LYS A 3 11.53 -3.44 -14.34
N ILE A 4 12.38 -2.51 -13.93
CA ILE A 4 13.09 -2.57 -12.65
C ILE A 4 12.55 -1.48 -11.74
N GLY A 5 12.15 -1.86 -10.53
CA GLY A 5 11.58 -0.96 -9.54
C GLY A 5 12.41 -0.82 -8.27
N VAL A 6 12.13 0.22 -7.52
CA VAL A 6 12.74 0.49 -6.22
C VAL A 6 11.69 1.00 -5.23
N HIS A 7 11.84 0.62 -3.97
CA HIS A 7 10.98 1.11 -2.89
C HIS A 7 11.42 2.50 -2.42
N ALA A 8 10.47 3.43 -2.26
CA ALA A 8 10.76 4.82 -1.91
C ALA A 8 11.59 4.99 -0.62
N LEU A 9 11.33 4.16 0.40
CA LEU A 9 12.09 4.22 1.68
C LEU A 9 13.58 3.86 1.54
N THR A 10 14.05 3.42 0.37
CA THR A 10 15.48 3.32 0.07
C THR A 10 16.17 4.69 0.01
N PHE A 11 15.41 5.74 -0.31
CA PHE A 11 15.93 7.09 -0.53
C PHE A 11 15.43 8.15 0.44
N ILE A 12 14.25 7.94 1.05
CA ILE A 12 13.57 8.90 1.91
C ILE A 12 13.08 8.24 3.19
N GLY A 13 13.04 9.01 4.28
CA GLY A 13 12.59 8.54 5.60
C GLY A 13 11.12 8.88 5.91
N ASP A 14 10.49 9.70 5.09
CA ASP A 14 9.09 10.13 5.22
C ASP A 14 8.39 10.14 3.85
N ILE A 15 7.07 10.29 3.85
CA ILE A 15 6.22 10.30 2.65
C ILE A 15 5.48 11.64 2.56
N GLU A 16 6.22 12.71 2.71
CA GLU A 16 5.73 14.06 2.43
C GLU A 16 5.85 14.37 0.93
N ASN A 17 4.96 15.22 0.39
CA ASN A 17 4.92 15.55 -1.03
C ASN A 17 6.27 15.99 -1.60
N HIS A 18 7.00 16.84 -0.86
CA HIS A 18 8.33 17.30 -1.28
C HIS A 18 9.37 16.16 -1.30
N SER A 19 9.33 15.27 -0.32
CA SER A 19 10.20 14.10 -0.25
C SER A 19 9.92 13.14 -1.39
N ILE A 20 8.64 12.93 -1.74
CA ILE A 20 8.23 12.09 -2.89
C ILE A 20 8.76 12.66 -4.20
N GLU A 21 8.63 13.96 -4.46
CA GLU A 21 9.11 14.58 -5.70
C GLU A 21 10.64 14.43 -5.83
N ASN A 22 11.39 14.71 -4.77
CA ASN A 22 12.83 14.53 -4.76
C ASN A 22 13.23 13.06 -4.98
N CYS A 23 12.49 12.13 -4.36
CA CYS A 23 12.72 10.70 -4.54
C CYS A 23 12.52 10.27 -5.99
N LEU A 24 11.40 10.65 -6.62
CA LEU A 24 11.08 10.34 -8.01
C LEU A 24 12.11 10.91 -8.98
N SER A 25 12.59 12.14 -8.74
CA SER A 25 13.69 12.72 -9.53
C SER A 25 14.96 11.85 -9.47
N ARG A 26 15.32 11.36 -8.28
CA ARG A 26 16.49 10.47 -8.11
C ARG A 26 16.28 9.12 -8.78
N VAL A 27 15.10 8.52 -8.59
CA VAL A 27 14.71 7.23 -9.18
C VAL A 27 14.83 7.28 -10.71
N ALA A 28 14.28 8.33 -11.33
CA ALA A 28 14.35 8.56 -12.76
C ALA A 28 15.80 8.74 -13.25
N ASN A 29 16.61 9.55 -12.55
CA ASN A 29 18.00 9.81 -12.91
C ASN A 29 18.89 8.57 -12.81
N ILE A 30 18.57 7.60 -11.92
CA ILE A 30 19.29 6.33 -11.81
C ILE A 30 18.87 5.37 -12.94
N GLY A 31 17.68 5.54 -13.52
CA GLY A 31 17.15 4.72 -14.59
C GLY A 31 16.22 3.59 -14.14
N TYR A 32 15.55 3.73 -13.00
CA TYR A 32 14.47 2.84 -12.62
C TYR A 32 13.20 3.15 -13.42
N ASP A 33 12.40 2.12 -13.67
CA ASP A 33 11.12 2.21 -14.38
C ASP A 33 9.93 2.40 -13.45
N VAL A 34 10.05 1.89 -12.21
CA VAL A 34 8.96 1.79 -11.23
C VAL A 34 9.42 2.29 -9.87
N MET A 35 8.57 3.00 -9.15
CA MET A 35 8.80 3.30 -7.73
C MET A 35 7.62 2.83 -6.90
N GLU A 36 7.90 2.05 -5.86
CA GLU A 36 6.93 1.60 -4.88
C GLU A 36 6.75 2.65 -3.78
N LEU A 37 5.52 3.17 -3.66
CA LEU A 37 5.11 4.16 -2.67
C LEU A 37 4.48 3.45 -1.46
N PRO A 38 5.08 3.49 -0.26
CA PRO A 38 4.45 2.96 0.93
C PRO A 38 3.36 3.89 1.45
N LEU A 39 2.16 3.38 1.66
CA LEU A 39 1.05 4.10 2.29
C LEU A 39 1.17 4.05 3.82
N LEU A 40 2.09 4.82 4.39
CA LEU A 40 2.27 4.92 5.84
C LEU A 40 1.09 5.62 6.52
N ASN A 41 0.53 6.62 5.85
CA ASN A 41 -0.67 7.34 6.27
C ASN A 41 -1.53 7.71 5.04
N PRO A 42 -2.51 6.86 4.65
CA PRO A 42 -3.34 7.13 3.48
C PRO A 42 -4.11 8.44 3.54
N ASP A 43 -4.47 8.92 4.74
CA ASP A 43 -5.24 10.16 4.90
C ASP A 43 -4.42 11.42 4.56
N ALA A 44 -3.12 11.38 4.78
CA ALA A 44 -2.22 12.51 4.51
C ALA A 44 -1.76 12.58 3.04
N LEU A 45 -1.99 11.53 2.23
CA LEU A 45 -1.51 11.50 0.85
C LEU A 45 -2.38 12.35 -0.08
N ASP A 46 -1.78 13.37 -0.69
CA ASP A 46 -2.36 14.11 -1.81
C ASP A 46 -2.16 13.34 -3.13
N THR A 47 -3.12 12.50 -3.47
CA THR A 47 -3.06 11.64 -4.65
C THR A 47 -2.99 12.42 -5.96
N ASN A 48 -3.63 13.59 -6.05
CA ASN A 48 -3.58 14.43 -7.24
C ASN A 48 -2.18 14.99 -7.49
N PHE A 49 -1.50 15.42 -6.43
CA PHE A 49 -0.11 15.86 -6.51
C PHE A 49 0.81 14.70 -6.90
N VAL A 50 0.68 13.59 -6.19
CA VAL A 50 1.55 12.41 -6.37
C VAL A 50 1.41 11.81 -7.76
N SER A 51 0.19 11.64 -8.29
CA SER A 51 -0.04 11.13 -9.65
C SER A 51 0.67 12.00 -10.70
N LYS A 52 0.54 13.33 -10.62
CA LYS A 52 1.21 14.26 -11.53
C LYS A 52 2.74 14.19 -11.45
N ILE A 53 3.30 13.93 -10.27
CA ILE A 53 4.76 13.81 -10.12
C ILE A 53 5.26 12.50 -10.74
N TYR A 54 4.54 11.38 -10.59
CA TYR A 54 4.86 10.14 -11.29
C TYR A 54 4.85 10.33 -12.82
N GLU A 55 3.82 10.98 -13.34
CA GLU A 55 3.73 11.32 -14.77
C GLU A 55 4.89 12.22 -15.22
N LYS A 56 5.20 13.28 -14.45
CA LYS A 56 6.30 14.23 -14.73
C LYS A 56 7.64 13.54 -14.93
N PHE A 57 7.94 12.53 -14.14
CA PHE A 57 9.20 11.79 -14.20
C PHE A 57 9.14 10.52 -15.06
N ASN A 58 7.96 10.19 -15.64
CA ASN A 58 7.72 8.99 -16.41
C ASN A 58 8.12 7.71 -15.65
N ILE A 59 7.77 7.65 -14.37
CA ILE A 59 7.96 6.50 -13.48
C ILE A 59 6.59 5.87 -13.21
N GLU A 60 6.51 4.54 -13.26
CA GLU A 60 5.27 3.82 -12.97
C GLU A 60 5.07 3.67 -11.46
N PRO A 61 3.89 4.01 -10.91
CA PRO A 61 3.60 3.80 -9.50
C PRO A 61 3.25 2.34 -9.19
N THR A 62 3.78 1.82 -8.10
CA THR A 62 3.21 0.71 -7.34
C THR A 62 3.02 1.16 -5.90
N VAL A 63 2.06 0.56 -5.19
CA VAL A 63 1.69 1.00 -3.85
C VAL A 63 1.77 -0.16 -2.88
N SER A 64 2.30 0.09 -1.69
CA SER A 64 2.36 -0.94 -0.64
C SER A 64 1.81 -0.47 0.70
N LEU A 65 1.31 -1.42 1.48
CA LEU A 65 0.78 -1.22 2.82
C LEU A 65 1.14 -2.40 3.73
N GLY A 66 1.45 -2.12 4.98
CA GLY A 66 1.56 -3.13 6.04
C GLY A 66 0.53 -2.87 7.14
N LEU A 67 -0.27 -3.89 7.46
CA LEU A 67 -1.22 -3.81 8.58
C LEU A 67 -0.49 -3.88 9.93
N SER A 68 -1.05 -3.22 10.93
CA SER A 68 -0.59 -3.25 12.32
C SER A 68 -1.44 -4.19 13.19
N PHE A 69 -1.07 -4.40 14.46
CA PHE A 69 -1.94 -5.12 15.39
C PHE A 69 -3.33 -4.49 15.57
N LYS A 70 -3.44 -3.17 15.43
CA LYS A 70 -4.72 -2.46 15.55
C LYS A 70 -5.62 -2.64 14.31
N THR A 71 -5.03 -3.03 13.19
CA THR A 71 -5.68 -3.20 11.89
C THR A 71 -5.52 -4.62 11.35
N ASP A 72 -5.30 -5.60 12.24
CA ASP A 72 -5.06 -7.00 11.87
C ASP A 72 -6.35 -7.70 11.46
N ILE A 73 -6.57 -7.87 10.16
CA ILE A 73 -7.75 -8.58 9.62
C ILE A 73 -7.75 -10.10 9.91
N SER A 74 -6.63 -10.63 10.40
CA SER A 74 -6.54 -12.03 10.86
C SER A 74 -6.73 -12.17 12.38
N SER A 75 -7.21 -11.12 13.05
CA SER A 75 -7.58 -11.13 14.47
C SER A 75 -8.91 -11.85 14.70
N GLU A 76 -9.13 -12.36 15.94
CA GLU A 76 -10.45 -12.76 16.42
C GLU A 76 -11.26 -11.57 16.96
N ASP A 77 -10.58 -10.45 17.23
CA ASP A 77 -11.19 -9.19 17.65
C ASP A 77 -11.78 -8.49 16.41
N GLN A 78 -13.10 -8.40 16.39
CA GLN A 78 -13.84 -7.86 15.26
C GLN A 78 -13.58 -6.37 15.03
N ASP A 79 -13.26 -5.60 16.06
CA ASP A 79 -12.94 -4.18 15.92
C ASP A 79 -11.64 -3.99 15.13
N ARG A 80 -10.64 -4.84 15.38
CA ARG A 80 -9.38 -4.84 14.61
C ARG A 80 -9.61 -5.27 13.17
N VAL A 81 -10.45 -6.27 12.93
CA VAL A 81 -10.82 -6.73 11.58
C VAL A 81 -11.49 -5.60 10.81
N ASN A 82 -12.45 -4.91 11.42
CA ASN A 82 -13.18 -3.80 10.81
C ASN A 82 -12.23 -2.63 10.50
N ALA A 83 -11.38 -2.24 11.45
CA ALA A 83 -10.40 -1.18 11.24
C ALA A 83 -9.40 -1.51 10.10
N GLY A 84 -8.96 -2.77 10.02
CA GLY A 84 -8.09 -3.23 8.94
C GLY A 84 -8.79 -3.24 7.59
N ARG A 85 -10.06 -3.68 7.54
CA ARG A 85 -10.89 -3.61 6.35
C ARG A 85 -11.02 -2.17 5.84
N GLU A 86 -11.41 -1.24 6.70
CA GLU A 86 -11.53 0.18 6.32
C GLU A 86 -10.22 0.75 5.77
N LEU A 87 -9.09 0.45 6.43
CA LEU A 87 -7.78 0.87 5.98
C LEU A 87 -7.43 0.31 4.61
N LEU A 88 -7.70 -0.98 4.34
CA LEU A 88 -7.42 -1.63 3.07
C LEU A 88 -8.25 -1.05 1.92
N PHE A 89 -9.55 -0.80 2.14
CA PHE A 89 -10.41 -0.19 1.12
C PHE A 89 -9.99 1.25 0.82
N LYS A 90 -9.61 2.01 1.84
CA LYS A 90 -9.02 3.34 1.66
C LYS A 90 -7.71 3.26 0.87
N ALA A 91 -6.83 2.32 1.19
CA ALA A 91 -5.58 2.12 0.48
C ALA A 91 -5.80 1.74 -0.98
N LEU A 92 -6.79 0.89 -1.28
CA LEU A 92 -7.16 0.55 -2.64
C LEU A 92 -7.59 1.80 -3.42
N GLN A 93 -8.46 2.62 -2.85
CA GLN A 93 -8.89 3.86 -3.50
C GLN A 93 -7.69 4.79 -3.78
N LYS A 94 -6.80 4.99 -2.80
CA LYS A 94 -5.58 5.78 -3.00
C LYS A 94 -4.66 5.22 -4.05
N THR A 95 -4.58 3.89 -4.17
CA THR A 95 -3.82 3.20 -5.21
C THR A 95 -4.36 3.53 -6.60
N ILE A 96 -5.68 3.47 -6.77
CA ILE A 96 -6.37 3.83 -8.02
C ILE A 96 -6.15 5.32 -8.34
N ASP A 97 -6.34 6.21 -7.36
CA ASP A 97 -6.21 7.65 -7.53
C ASP A 97 -4.78 8.09 -7.93
N VAL A 98 -3.76 7.35 -7.50
CA VAL A 98 -2.35 7.58 -7.91
C VAL A 98 -2.06 7.05 -9.31
N GLY A 99 -2.95 6.25 -9.88
CA GLY A 99 -2.78 5.62 -11.19
C GLY A 99 -1.99 4.31 -11.14
N SER A 100 -1.92 3.66 -9.97
CA SER A 100 -1.29 2.35 -9.81
C SER A 100 -2.27 1.22 -10.04
N SER A 101 -1.83 0.17 -10.74
CA SER A 101 -2.56 -1.10 -10.87
C SER A 101 -2.23 -2.13 -9.80
N ASN A 102 -1.33 -1.79 -8.86
CA ASN A 102 -0.84 -2.75 -7.87
C ASN A 102 -0.89 -2.17 -6.45
N LEU A 103 -1.63 -2.83 -5.57
CA LEU A 103 -1.55 -2.69 -4.12
C LEU A 103 -0.95 -3.97 -3.54
N CYS A 104 0.20 -3.87 -2.89
CA CYS A 104 0.92 -5.01 -2.35
C CYS A 104 1.30 -4.83 -0.87
N GLY A 105 2.11 -5.74 -0.34
CA GLY A 105 2.61 -5.69 1.03
C GLY A 105 2.01 -6.72 1.96
N VAL A 106 2.14 -6.50 3.27
CA VAL A 106 1.58 -7.40 4.29
C VAL A 106 0.14 -6.98 4.60
N ILE A 107 -0.76 -7.34 3.69
CA ILE A 107 -2.17 -6.94 3.73
C ILE A 107 -3.12 -8.01 4.28
N HIS A 108 -2.61 -9.21 4.55
CA HIS A 108 -3.42 -10.35 5.03
C HIS A 108 -3.42 -10.51 6.56
N SER A 109 -2.49 -9.86 7.24
CA SER A 109 -2.33 -9.90 8.70
C SER A 109 -1.47 -8.73 9.18
N SER A 110 -1.31 -8.57 10.49
CA SER A 110 -0.32 -7.65 11.05
C SER A 110 1.10 -7.97 10.54
N LEU A 111 1.86 -6.93 10.19
CA LEU A 111 3.29 -7.00 9.86
C LEU A 111 4.15 -7.40 11.06
N GLN A 112 3.68 -7.11 12.28
CA GLN A 112 4.42 -7.38 13.52
C GLN A 112 4.38 -8.87 13.88
N LYS A 113 5.40 -9.30 14.65
CA LYS A 113 5.47 -10.67 15.15
C LYS A 113 4.27 -10.98 16.05
N ASN A 114 3.59 -12.08 15.76
CA ASN A 114 2.50 -12.57 16.59
C ASN A 114 3.05 -13.44 17.74
N ASP A 115 2.43 -13.33 18.93
CA ASP A 115 2.81 -14.11 20.12
C ASP A 115 2.27 -15.54 20.09
N ALA A 116 1.28 -15.83 19.24
CA ALA A 116 0.66 -17.13 19.07
C ALA A 116 0.38 -17.45 17.59
N PRO A 117 0.24 -18.73 17.23
CA PRO A 117 -0.19 -19.15 15.90
C PRO A 117 -1.56 -18.55 15.56
N LYS A 118 -1.79 -18.28 14.28
CA LYS A 118 -3.09 -17.85 13.79
C LYS A 118 -4.13 -18.94 13.95
N THR A 119 -5.33 -18.54 14.35
CA THR A 119 -6.47 -19.46 14.53
C THR A 119 -7.21 -19.67 13.20
N LYS A 120 -8.03 -20.72 13.14
CA LYS A 120 -8.92 -20.94 11.98
C LYS A 120 -9.84 -19.75 11.75
N ARG A 121 -10.42 -19.16 12.81
CA ARG A 121 -11.28 -17.99 12.72
C ARG A 121 -10.53 -16.77 12.17
N GLY A 122 -9.32 -16.53 12.64
CA GLY A 122 -8.49 -15.44 12.11
C GLY A 122 -8.15 -15.61 10.62
N TYR A 123 -7.88 -16.84 10.18
CA TYR A 123 -7.72 -17.14 8.76
C TYR A 123 -8.98 -16.85 7.95
N GLU A 124 -10.16 -17.29 8.43
CA GLU A 124 -11.45 -17.05 7.77
C GLU A 124 -11.79 -15.55 7.68
N ASN A 125 -11.52 -14.78 8.74
CA ASN A 125 -11.69 -13.32 8.75
C ASN A 125 -10.81 -12.66 7.67
N SER A 126 -9.53 -12.99 7.66
CA SER A 126 -8.59 -12.46 6.65
C SER A 126 -9.03 -12.81 5.23
N LEU A 127 -9.40 -14.07 4.99
CA LEU A 127 -9.85 -14.53 3.68
C LEU A 127 -11.09 -13.77 3.20
N SER A 128 -12.06 -13.52 4.09
CA SER A 128 -13.26 -12.76 3.78
C SER A 128 -12.92 -11.34 3.34
N VAL A 129 -12.10 -10.63 4.12
CA VAL A 129 -11.72 -9.24 3.81
C VAL A 129 -10.94 -9.14 2.51
N ILE A 130 -9.99 -10.06 2.27
CA ILE A 130 -9.19 -10.05 1.03
C ILE A 130 -10.06 -10.36 -0.20
N ARG A 131 -11.04 -11.25 -0.09
CA ARG A 131 -11.98 -11.51 -1.20
C ARG A 131 -12.78 -10.26 -1.55
N ASP A 132 -13.37 -9.61 -0.54
CA ASP A 132 -14.15 -8.39 -0.75
C ASP A 132 -13.28 -7.27 -1.37
N LEU A 133 -12.01 -7.15 -0.93
CA LEU A 133 -11.06 -6.20 -1.47
C LEU A 133 -10.75 -6.51 -2.96
N ALA A 134 -10.53 -7.79 -3.29
CA ALA A 134 -10.27 -8.21 -4.66
C ALA A 134 -11.49 -8.00 -5.58
N GLU A 135 -12.71 -8.24 -5.07
CA GLU A 135 -13.94 -7.95 -5.80
C GLU A 135 -14.09 -6.45 -6.09
N GLU A 136 -13.72 -5.59 -5.14
CA GLU A 136 -13.73 -4.14 -5.35
C GLU A 136 -12.67 -3.70 -6.36
N ALA A 137 -11.45 -4.24 -6.24
CA ALA A 137 -10.37 -3.94 -7.19
C ALA A 137 -10.73 -4.32 -8.65
N ASN A 138 -11.49 -5.40 -8.85
CA ASN A 138 -11.91 -5.83 -10.19
C ASN A 138 -12.98 -4.93 -10.85
N LYS A 139 -13.54 -3.96 -10.13
CA LYS A 139 -14.53 -3.00 -10.67
C LYS A 139 -13.88 -1.76 -11.27
N ASN A 140 -12.60 -1.56 -10.99
CA ASN A 140 -11.80 -0.41 -11.40
C ASN A 140 -10.65 -0.82 -12.31
#